data_84ab5395c4de86f040c1ce0927db8a39
#
_entry.id   84ab5395c4de86f040c1ce0927db8a39
#
_cell.length_a   1.000
_cell.length_b   1.000
_cell.length_c   1.000
_cell.angle_alpha   90.00
_cell.angle_beta   90.00
_cell.angle_gamma   90.00
#
_symmetry.space_group_name_H-M   'P 1'
#
loop_
_entity.id
_entity.type
_entity.pdbx_description
1 polymer ?
#
loop_
_entity_poly.entity_id
_entity_poly.type
_entity_poly.pdbx_seq_one_letter_code
_entity_poly.pdbx_strand_id
1 'polypeptide(L)'
;MKPEFEIDFSDDIKVKKLDDLTFEKTKESYLEWASRDFEYLDIEIKDLLNMPPPANSSDETRKELLYIKEFPKYENSEHLATYLKEMDESPEGFIYDYHEELTGEKIDLDDIRYKVIGDSNTLILKLKLLYGRPRPYQLAPYHNINIDYNESIQNNSAATPAYPSGHTASAFFAASICSLMYPDLQEKFMQRAKMVADSRIYEGVHFPSDNNFSVFIVRQVLVPAFAKKYLR
;
A
#
# COMPACT_ATOMS: atom_id res chain seq x y z
N MET A 1 -9.09 11.20 -54.37
CA MET A 1 -9.13 11.86 -53.05
C MET A 1 -8.63 10.88 -52.02
N LYS A 2 -7.49 11.12 -51.42
CA LYS A 2 -7.01 10.36 -50.27
C LYS A 2 -7.74 10.94 -49.05
N PRO A 3 -8.24 10.14 -48.09
CA PRO A 3 -8.73 10.66 -46.86
C PRO A 3 -7.53 11.27 -46.09
N GLU A 4 -7.58 12.57 -45.84
CA GLU A 4 -6.73 13.22 -44.85
C GLU A 4 -7.15 12.66 -43.48
N PHE A 5 -6.27 11.89 -42.86
CA PHE A 5 -6.38 11.56 -41.44
C PHE A 5 -5.98 12.83 -40.66
N GLU A 6 -6.96 13.58 -40.19
CA GLU A 6 -6.74 14.56 -39.13
C GLU A 6 -6.36 13.80 -37.88
N ILE A 7 -5.11 13.90 -37.46
CA ILE A 7 -4.67 13.44 -36.14
C ILE A 7 -5.21 14.45 -35.15
N ASP A 8 -6.20 14.04 -34.36
CA ASP A 8 -6.74 14.87 -33.28
C ASP A 8 -5.76 14.91 -32.11
N PHE A 9 -4.88 15.91 -32.09
CA PHE A 9 -3.95 16.18 -30.99
C PHE A 9 -4.64 16.53 -29.66
N SER A 10 -5.97 16.70 -29.61
CA SER A 10 -6.70 17.00 -28.38
C SER A 10 -6.64 15.85 -27.38
N ASP A 11 -6.57 14.61 -27.86
CA ASP A 11 -6.49 13.42 -26.99
C ASP A 11 -5.10 13.27 -26.37
N ASP A 12 -4.02 13.55 -27.11
CA ASP A 12 -2.65 13.53 -26.58
C ASP A 12 -2.45 14.57 -25.47
N ILE A 13 -3.08 15.74 -25.60
CA ILE A 13 -3.02 16.80 -24.58
C ILE A 13 -3.80 16.39 -23.33
N LYS A 14 -4.95 15.72 -23.46
CA LYS A 14 -5.73 15.20 -22.34
C LYS A 14 -4.97 14.09 -21.61
N VAL A 15 -4.35 13.17 -22.34
CA VAL A 15 -3.51 12.09 -21.82
C VAL A 15 -2.35 12.67 -21.00
N LYS A 16 -1.60 13.61 -21.57
CA LYS A 16 -0.49 14.27 -20.88
C LYS A 16 -0.93 14.97 -19.60
N LYS A 17 -2.08 15.67 -19.62
CA LYS A 17 -2.64 16.30 -18.42
C LYS A 17 -3.03 15.29 -17.35
N LEU A 18 -3.54 14.11 -17.74
CA LEU A 18 -3.89 13.06 -16.80
C LEU A 18 -2.65 12.46 -16.13
N ASP A 19 -1.56 12.28 -16.86
CA ASP A 19 -0.30 11.77 -16.32
C ASP A 19 0.41 12.77 -15.40
N ASP A 20 0.15 14.06 -15.55
CA ASP A 20 0.66 15.11 -14.68
C ASP A 20 -0.12 15.25 -13.35
N LEU A 21 -1.25 14.54 -13.19
CA LEU A 21 -2.01 14.57 -11.93
C LEU A 21 -1.23 13.86 -10.82
N THR A 22 -1.16 14.54 -9.68
CA THR A 22 -0.59 14.00 -8.45
C THR A 22 -1.59 14.09 -7.31
N PHE A 23 -1.34 13.38 -6.22
CA PHE A 23 -2.13 13.50 -5.00
C PHE A 23 -2.00 14.93 -4.44
N GLU A 24 -3.13 15.61 -4.28
CA GLU A 24 -3.16 17.07 -4.15
C GLU A 24 -2.52 17.62 -2.87
N LYS A 25 -2.74 16.98 -1.72
CA LYS A 25 -2.24 17.54 -0.46
C LYS A 25 -2.02 16.50 0.63
N THR A 26 -0.77 16.25 0.95
CA THR A 26 -0.37 15.47 2.13
C THR A 26 -0.32 16.37 3.37
N LYS A 27 -0.82 15.90 4.52
CA LYS A 27 -0.76 16.61 5.79
C LYS A 27 0.68 16.84 6.23
N GLU A 28 0.96 17.98 6.89
CA GLU A 28 2.30 18.34 7.36
C GLU A 28 2.93 17.29 8.27
N SER A 29 2.14 16.67 9.15
CA SER A 29 2.61 15.58 10.02
C SER A 29 3.21 14.39 9.26
N TYR A 30 2.69 14.07 8.07
CA TYR A 30 3.26 13.02 7.23
C TYR A 30 4.55 13.49 6.50
N LEU A 31 4.66 14.77 6.17
CA LEU A 31 5.88 15.34 5.61
C LEU A 31 7.01 15.31 6.64
N GLU A 32 6.71 15.71 7.88
CA GLU A 32 7.64 15.61 9.01
C GLU A 32 8.07 14.17 9.25
N TRP A 33 7.12 13.21 9.23
CA TRP A 33 7.46 11.80 9.41
C TRP A 33 8.35 11.29 8.26
N ALA A 34 8.03 11.61 7.04
CA ALA A 34 8.85 11.23 5.87
C ALA A 34 10.27 11.83 5.92
N SER A 35 10.49 12.93 6.64
CA SER A 35 11.83 13.55 6.79
C SER A 35 12.75 12.81 7.76
N ARG A 36 12.23 11.90 8.59
CA ARG A 36 13.00 11.17 9.60
C ARG A 36 14.03 10.23 8.97
N ASP A 37 15.11 9.98 9.70
CA ASP A 37 16.05 8.91 9.38
C ASP A 37 15.49 7.54 9.81
N PHE A 38 16.08 6.47 9.30
CA PHE A 38 15.79 5.12 9.76
C PHE A 38 16.50 4.87 11.09
N GLU A 39 15.76 4.40 12.09
CA GLU A 39 16.27 4.26 13.45
C GLU A 39 16.77 2.83 13.74
N TYR A 40 16.05 1.84 13.22
CA TYR A 40 16.25 0.43 13.57
C TYR A 40 16.84 -0.41 12.43
N LEU A 41 16.71 0.01 11.17
CA LEU A 41 17.15 -0.74 10.00
C LEU A 41 18.13 0.05 9.14
N ASP A 42 19.10 -0.66 8.57
CA ASP A 42 20.01 -0.09 7.57
C ASP A 42 19.38 -0.25 6.18
N ILE A 43 18.62 0.75 5.72
CA ILE A 43 17.84 0.71 4.48
C ILE A 43 18.52 1.54 3.40
N GLU A 44 18.76 0.93 2.23
CA GLU A 44 19.17 1.61 1.01
C GLU A 44 17.97 1.72 0.06
N ILE A 45 17.64 2.96 -0.36
CA ILE A 45 16.44 3.24 -1.18
C ILE A 45 16.76 3.41 -2.67
N LYS A 46 18.03 3.46 -3.05
CA LYS A 46 18.46 3.86 -4.39
C LYS A 46 17.79 3.07 -5.52
N ASP A 47 17.67 1.76 -5.36
CA ASP A 47 17.07 0.90 -6.38
C ASP A 47 15.56 1.05 -6.48
N LEU A 48 14.91 1.56 -5.43
CA LEU A 48 13.48 1.81 -5.39
C LEU A 48 13.07 3.11 -6.10
N LEU A 49 14.02 4.04 -6.29
CA LEU A 49 13.74 5.37 -6.87
C LEU A 49 13.40 5.34 -8.37
N ASN A 50 13.64 4.22 -9.04
CA ASN A 50 13.41 4.05 -10.48
C ASN A 50 12.31 3.01 -10.78
N MET A 51 11.37 2.81 -9.84
CA MET A 51 10.26 1.88 -9.98
C MET A 51 8.90 2.61 -9.88
N PRO A 52 8.57 3.47 -10.87
CA PRO A 52 7.34 4.25 -10.82
C PRO A 52 6.10 3.36 -10.95
N PRO A 53 4.95 3.82 -10.45
CA PRO A 53 3.67 3.18 -10.72
C PRO A 53 3.32 3.23 -12.22
N PRO A 54 2.34 2.43 -12.67
CA PRO A 54 1.75 2.61 -13.99
C PRO A 54 1.28 4.06 -14.21
N ALA A 55 1.48 4.60 -15.42
CA ALA A 55 1.04 5.95 -15.76
C ALA A 55 -0.48 6.11 -15.53
N ASN A 56 -0.91 7.28 -15.10
CA ASN A 56 -2.32 7.52 -14.78
C ASN A 56 -3.26 7.25 -15.96
N SER A 57 -2.81 7.53 -17.20
CA SER A 57 -3.57 7.33 -18.44
C SER A 57 -3.46 5.92 -19.02
N SER A 58 -2.62 5.05 -18.46
CA SER A 58 -2.29 3.75 -19.04
C SER A 58 -3.47 2.76 -19.02
N ASP A 59 -3.44 1.83 -19.96
CA ASP A 59 -4.35 0.67 -19.97
C ASP A 59 -4.22 -0.18 -18.69
N GLU A 60 -3.04 -0.22 -18.10
CA GLU A 60 -2.81 -0.93 -16.84
C GLU A 60 -3.57 -0.28 -15.70
N THR A 61 -3.45 1.04 -15.53
CA THR A 61 -4.24 1.79 -14.54
C THR A 61 -5.74 1.61 -14.77
N ARG A 62 -6.21 1.64 -16.03
CA ARG A 62 -7.60 1.39 -16.35
C ARG A 62 -8.06 -0.02 -15.97
N LYS A 63 -7.24 -1.05 -16.23
CA LYS A 63 -7.54 -2.44 -15.85
C LYS A 63 -7.59 -2.60 -14.33
N GLU A 64 -6.70 -1.94 -13.59
CA GLU A 64 -6.71 -1.94 -12.14
C GLU A 64 -7.97 -1.27 -11.57
N LEU A 65 -8.43 -0.16 -12.15
CA LEU A 65 -9.69 0.49 -11.76
C LEU A 65 -10.90 -0.43 -12.00
N LEU A 66 -10.94 -1.14 -13.12
CA LEU A 66 -11.99 -2.13 -13.39
C LEU A 66 -11.93 -3.29 -12.39
N TYR A 67 -10.73 -3.77 -12.06
CA TYR A 67 -10.55 -4.80 -11.05
C TYR A 67 -11.08 -4.35 -9.67
N ILE A 68 -10.79 -3.12 -9.25
CA ILE A 68 -11.30 -2.54 -7.99
C ILE A 68 -12.84 -2.47 -8.03
N LYS A 69 -13.41 -2.01 -9.15
CA LYS A 69 -14.86 -1.94 -9.33
C LYS A 69 -15.54 -3.31 -9.20
N GLU A 70 -14.92 -4.34 -9.78
CA GLU A 70 -15.45 -5.71 -9.81
C GLU A 70 -15.02 -6.55 -8.60
N PHE A 71 -14.19 -5.97 -7.72
CA PHE A 71 -13.71 -6.68 -6.53
C PHE A 71 -14.89 -7.16 -5.68
N PRO A 72 -14.90 -8.43 -5.26
CA PRO A 72 -16.02 -8.99 -4.53
C PRO A 72 -16.40 -8.15 -3.31
N LYS A 73 -17.65 -7.73 -3.24
CA LYS A 73 -18.17 -7.04 -2.06
C LYS A 73 -18.82 -8.09 -1.16
N TYR A 74 -18.30 -8.18 0.05
CA TYR A 74 -18.86 -9.05 1.09
C TYR A 74 -20.16 -8.44 1.63
N GLU A 75 -21.08 -9.29 2.10
CA GLU A 75 -22.25 -8.81 2.79
C GLU A 75 -21.82 -8.02 4.05
N ASN A 76 -22.43 -6.85 4.23
CA ASN A 76 -22.18 -6.02 5.41
C ASN A 76 -22.57 -6.80 6.66
N SER A 77 -21.59 -7.27 7.41
CA SER A 77 -21.75 -7.89 8.72
C SER A 77 -20.98 -7.07 9.75
N GLU A 78 -21.41 -7.12 11.00
CA GLU A 78 -20.71 -6.46 12.11
C GLU A 78 -19.27 -6.98 12.24
N HIS A 79 -19.06 -8.29 11.98
CA HIS A 79 -17.72 -8.88 11.96
C HIS A 79 -16.83 -8.31 10.86
N LEU A 80 -17.37 -8.12 9.65
CA LEU A 80 -16.59 -7.51 8.56
C LEU A 80 -16.19 -6.08 8.90
N ALA A 81 -17.13 -5.28 9.42
CA ALA A 81 -16.85 -3.90 9.82
C ALA A 81 -15.75 -3.83 10.91
N THR A 82 -15.77 -4.74 11.87
CA THR A 82 -14.75 -4.85 12.92
C THR A 82 -13.38 -5.19 12.30
N TYR A 83 -13.30 -6.20 11.44
CA TYR A 83 -12.03 -6.57 10.79
C TYR A 83 -11.48 -5.46 9.89
N LEU A 84 -12.34 -4.78 9.11
CA LEU A 84 -11.89 -3.66 8.28
C LEU A 84 -11.31 -2.53 9.12
N LYS A 85 -11.94 -2.24 10.27
CA LYS A 85 -11.45 -1.24 11.21
C LYS A 85 -10.10 -1.63 11.82
N GLU A 86 -9.96 -2.85 12.31
CA GLU A 86 -8.69 -3.35 12.87
C GLU A 86 -7.56 -3.30 11.86
N MET A 87 -7.81 -3.75 10.62
CA MET A 87 -6.83 -3.71 9.53
C MET A 87 -6.46 -2.29 9.10
N ASP A 88 -7.37 -1.32 9.25
CA ASP A 88 -7.10 0.09 8.95
C ASP A 88 -6.35 0.80 10.09
N GLU A 89 -6.69 0.54 11.34
CA GLU A 89 -6.10 1.22 12.50
C GLU A 89 -4.70 0.70 12.83
N SER A 90 -4.44 -0.62 12.70
CA SER A 90 -3.16 -1.25 13.02
C SER A 90 -2.93 -2.51 12.17
N PRO A 91 -2.47 -2.36 10.92
CA PRO A 91 -2.23 -3.50 10.03
C PRO A 91 -1.19 -4.48 10.57
N GLU A 92 -0.13 -4.00 11.25
CA GLU A 92 0.85 -4.85 11.94
C GLU A 92 0.28 -5.48 13.21
N GLY A 93 -0.52 -4.72 13.98
CA GLY A 93 -1.21 -5.24 15.17
C GLY A 93 -2.12 -6.40 14.82
N PHE A 94 -2.87 -6.31 13.73
CA PHE A 94 -3.72 -7.37 13.21
C PHE A 94 -2.95 -8.69 12.93
N ILE A 95 -1.64 -8.60 12.63
CA ILE A 95 -0.75 -9.75 12.47
C ILE A 95 -0.21 -10.21 13.81
N TYR A 96 0.20 -9.30 14.69
CA TYR A 96 0.79 -9.63 15.98
C TYR A 96 -0.22 -10.22 16.96
N ASP A 97 -1.47 -9.76 16.94
CA ASP A 97 -2.57 -10.37 17.72
C ASP A 97 -2.83 -11.81 17.24
N TYR A 98 -2.81 -12.04 15.93
CA TYR A 98 -2.94 -13.39 15.37
C TYR A 98 -1.72 -14.27 15.70
N HIS A 99 -0.52 -13.68 15.75
CA HIS A 99 0.67 -14.38 16.23
C HIS A 99 0.51 -14.83 17.68
N GLU A 100 0.05 -13.94 18.58
CA GLU A 100 -0.23 -14.28 19.98
C GLU A 100 -1.27 -15.38 20.10
N GLU A 101 -2.34 -15.33 19.31
CA GLU A 101 -3.38 -16.39 19.26
C GLU A 101 -2.79 -17.77 18.91
N LEU A 102 -1.87 -17.82 17.93
CA LEU A 102 -1.31 -19.08 17.45
C LEU A 102 -0.18 -19.64 18.30
N THR A 103 0.58 -18.79 18.98
CA THR A 103 1.84 -19.15 19.65
C THR A 103 1.81 -18.98 21.17
N GLY A 104 0.90 -18.14 21.68
CA GLY A 104 0.87 -17.70 23.06
C GLY A 104 1.96 -16.66 23.38
N GLU A 105 2.78 -16.24 22.41
CA GLU A 105 3.82 -15.20 22.59
C GLU A 105 3.29 -13.84 22.16
N LYS A 106 3.33 -12.87 23.06
CA LYS A 106 2.95 -11.48 22.78
C LYS A 106 4.13 -10.68 22.24
N ILE A 107 3.89 -9.89 21.20
CA ILE A 107 4.83 -8.91 20.66
C ILE A 107 4.38 -7.52 21.10
N ASP A 108 5.06 -6.96 22.10
CA ASP A 108 4.73 -5.64 22.67
C ASP A 108 5.32 -4.49 21.84
N LEU A 109 4.79 -3.27 22.04
CA LEU A 109 5.26 -2.03 21.40
C LEU A 109 6.76 -1.75 21.63
N ASP A 110 7.31 -2.23 22.74
CA ASP A 110 8.74 -2.08 23.07
C ASP A 110 9.63 -3.13 22.39
N ASP A 111 9.05 -4.17 21.82
CA ASP A 111 9.79 -5.21 21.11
C ASP A 111 10.38 -4.64 19.80
N ILE A 112 11.61 -5.06 19.48
CA ILE A 112 12.27 -4.65 18.24
C ILE A 112 11.47 -5.03 16.99
N ARG A 113 10.73 -6.14 17.04
CA ARG A 113 9.86 -6.61 15.96
C ARG A 113 8.72 -5.62 15.67
N TYR A 114 8.26 -4.88 16.69
CA TYR A 114 7.28 -3.82 16.52
C TYR A 114 7.94 -2.50 16.07
N LYS A 115 9.04 -2.13 16.69
CA LYS A 115 9.75 -0.86 16.43
C LYS A 115 10.23 -0.71 14.99
N VAL A 116 10.68 -1.80 14.35
CA VAL A 116 11.13 -1.77 12.94
C VAL A 116 10.01 -1.43 11.96
N ILE A 117 8.74 -1.57 12.34
CA ILE A 117 7.61 -1.13 11.51
C ILE A 117 7.64 0.40 11.31
N GLY A 118 8.14 1.16 12.28
CA GLY A 118 8.35 2.60 12.15
C GLY A 118 9.24 2.97 10.96
N ASP A 119 10.34 2.24 10.76
CA ASP A 119 11.24 2.45 9.63
C ASP A 119 10.60 2.05 8.29
N SER A 120 9.80 0.97 8.28
CA SER A 120 8.98 0.61 7.14
C SER A 120 8.03 1.74 6.75
N ASN A 121 7.31 2.31 7.71
CA ASN A 121 6.39 3.41 7.48
C ASN A 121 7.11 4.66 6.97
N THR A 122 8.30 4.97 7.53
CA THR A 122 9.16 6.07 7.06
C THR A 122 9.57 5.86 5.60
N LEU A 123 10.03 4.67 5.23
CA LEU A 123 10.39 4.32 3.85
C LEU A 123 9.20 4.49 2.89
N ILE A 124 8.06 3.94 3.26
CA ILE A 124 6.84 4.02 2.46
C ILE A 124 6.40 5.48 2.25
N LEU A 125 6.44 6.31 3.29
CA LEU A 125 6.10 7.72 3.15
C LEU A 125 7.07 8.49 2.24
N LYS A 126 8.37 8.23 2.33
CA LYS A 126 9.36 8.80 1.38
C LYS A 126 9.03 8.46 -0.07
N LEU A 127 8.69 7.19 -0.36
CA LEU A 127 8.32 6.74 -1.69
C LEU A 127 6.97 7.29 -2.15
N LYS A 128 5.98 7.39 -1.26
CA LYS A 128 4.69 8.04 -1.55
C LYS A 128 4.86 9.47 -2.01
N LEU A 129 5.68 10.24 -1.31
CA LEU A 129 5.94 11.64 -1.66
C LEU A 129 6.74 11.78 -2.96
N LEU A 130 7.66 10.84 -3.23
CA LEU A 130 8.42 10.80 -4.48
C LEU A 130 7.52 10.59 -5.69
N TYR A 131 6.62 9.61 -5.62
CA TYR A 131 5.80 9.21 -6.76
C TYR A 131 4.50 9.99 -6.88
N GLY A 132 3.94 10.46 -5.78
CA GLY A 132 2.76 11.32 -5.77
C GLY A 132 1.50 10.72 -6.41
N ARG A 133 1.38 9.38 -6.55
CA ARG A 133 0.27 8.73 -7.28
C ARG A 133 -1.08 9.10 -6.68
N PRO A 134 -2.05 9.57 -7.49
CA PRO A 134 -3.43 9.78 -7.04
C PRO A 134 -4.07 8.44 -6.59
N ARG A 135 -5.09 8.54 -5.75
CA ARG A 135 -5.87 7.39 -5.30
C ARG A 135 -6.83 6.89 -6.38
N PRO A 136 -7.28 5.62 -6.32
CA PRO A 136 -8.23 5.07 -7.30
C PRO A 136 -9.47 5.94 -7.48
N TYR A 137 -10.09 6.40 -6.38
CA TYR A 137 -11.28 7.26 -6.43
C TYR A 137 -11.03 8.63 -7.10
N GLN A 138 -9.78 9.11 -7.13
CA GLN A 138 -9.40 10.35 -7.81
C GLN A 138 -9.21 10.14 -9.32
N LEU A 139 -8.71 8.98 -9.75
CA LEU A 139 -8.47 8.69 -11.17
C LEU A 139 -9.68 8.08 -11.90
N ALA A 140 -10.52 7.33 -11.20
CA ALA A 140 -11.64 6.61 -11.80
C ALA A 140 -12.56 7.50 -12.68
N PRO A 141 -12.91 8.74 -12.28
CA PRO A 141 -13.72 9.63 -13.13
C PRO A 141 -13.10 9.94 -14.48
N TYR A 142 -11.78 10.08 -14.57
CA TYR A 142 -11.06 10.37 -15.82
C TYR A 142 -11.08 9.18 -16.80
N HIS A 143 -11.25 7.95 -16.27
CA HIS A 143 -11.41 6.74 -17.05
C HIS A 143 -12.88 6.39 -17.35
N ASN A 144 -13.84 7.24 -16.97
CA ASN A 144 -15.28 6.98 -17.04
C ASN A 144 -15.67 5.69 -16.28
N ILE A 145 -15.01 5.44 -15.14
CA ILE A 145 -15.27 4.31 -14.25
C ILE A 145 -15.81 4.87 -12.94
N ASN A 146 -16.88 4.27 -12.43
CA ASN A 146 -17.39 4.53 -11.09
C ASN A 146 -16.93 3.40 -10.17
N ILE A 147 -16.26 3.75 -9.08
CA ILE A 147 -15.85 2.82 -8.03
C ILE A 147 -16.45 3.26 -6.70
N ASP A 148 -16.83 2.29 -5.89
CA ASP A 148 -17.19 2.56 -4.50
C ASP A 148 -15.90 2.69 -3.68
N TYR A 149 -15.85 3.68 -2.80
CA TYR A 149 -14.75 3.84 -1.87
C TYR A 149 -15.26 4.27 -0.49
N ASN A 150 -14.50 3.97 0.54
CA ASN A 150 -14.86 4.31 1.90
C ASN A 150 -14.40 5.74 2.24
N GLU A 151 -15.35 6.70 2.24
CA GLU A 151 -15.07 8.11 2.51
C GLU A 151 -14.51 8.35 3.93
N SER A 152 -14.85 7.51 4.91
CA SER A 152 -14.35 7.67 6.28
C SER A 152 -12.84 7.48 6.40
N ILE A 153 -12.23 6.73 5.48
CA ILE A 153 -10.79 6.47 5.41
C ILE A 153 -10.04 7.59 4.67
N GLN A 154 -10.71 8.28 3.77
CA GLN A 154 -10.09 9.31 2.90
C GLN A 154 -9.34 10.38 3.70
N ASN A 155 -9.88 10.81 4.81
CA ASN A 155 -9.31 11.87 5.65
C ASN A 155 -8.32 11.38 6.71
N ASN A 156 -8.15 10.08 6.84
CA ASN A 156 -7.30 9.41 7.83
C ASN A 156 -6.17 8.63 7.13
N SER A 157 -6.30 7.32 7.04
CA SER A 157 -5.26 6.43 6.52
C SER A 157 -4.99 6.61 5.02
N ALA A 158 -5.96 7.11 4.24
CA ALA A 158 -5.81 7.41 2.82
C ALA A 158 -5.45 8.89 2.50
N ALA A 159 -5.06 9.69 3.51
CA ALA A 159 -4.68 11.10 3.35
C ALA A 159 -3.22 11.31 2.87
N THR A 160 -2.70 10.36 2.11
CA THR A 160 -1.36 10.36 1.48
C THR A 160 -1.45 9.77 0.07
N PRO A 161 -0.44 9.96 -0.81
CA PRO A 161 -0.42 9.33 -2.13
C PRO A 161 -0.63 7.82 -2.08
N ALA A 162 -1.10 7.23 -3.19
CA ALA A 162 -1.47 5.82 -3.23
C ALA A 162 -0.26 4.87 -3.19
N TYR A 163 0.80 5.15 -3.92
CA TYR A 163 1.89 4.22 -4.22
C TYR A 163 3.17 4.52 -3.42
N PRO A 164 3.71 3.54 -2.69
CA PRO A 164 3.18 2.20 -2.39
C PRO A 164 2.13 2.18 -1.27
N SER A 165 1.51 1.01 -1.00
CA SER A 165 0.54 0.81 0.08
C SER A 165 1.22 0.63 1.44
N GLY A 166 0.97 1.56 2.39
CA GLY A 166 1.53 1.47 3.75
C GLY A 166 1.00 0.28 4.53
N HIS A 167 -0.32 0.08 4.54
CA HIS A 167 -0.97 -1.04 5.25
C HIS A 167 -0.45 -2.39 4.77
N THR A 168 -0.34 -2.57 3.45
CA THR A 168 0.22 -3.80 2.87
C THR A 168 1.67 -4.00 3.29
N ALA A 169 2.50 -2.94 3.27
CA ALA A 169 3.89 -3.04 3.70
C ALA A 169 4.00 -3.45 5.17
N SER A 170 3.28 -2.77 6.08
CA SER A 170 3.32 -3.06 7.52
C SER A 170 2.84 -4.48 7.81
N ALA A 171 1.72 -4.91 7.23
CA ALA A 171 1.19 -6.26 7.46
C ALA A 171 2.13 -7.35 6.92
N PHE A 172 2.63 -7.21 5.68
CA PHE A 172 3.55 -8.22 5.11
C PHE A 172 4.91 -8.23 5.80
N PHE A 173 5.38 -7.10 6.30
CA PHE A 173 6.64 -7.06 7.06
C PHE A 173 6.47 -7.73 8.42
N ALA A 174 5.43 -7.43 9.18
CA ALA A 174 5.10 -8.11 10.43
C ALA A 174 4.92 -9.62 10.21
N ALA A 175 4.15 -10.03 9.20
CA ALA A 175 3.96 -11.44 8.85
C ALA A 175 5.28 -12.13 8.48
N SER A 176 6.18 -11.44 7.79
CA SER A 176 7.50 -11.99 7.44
C SER A 176 8.37 -12.19 8.68
N ILE A 177 8.37 -11.25 9.62
CA ILE A 177 9.09 -11.37 10.89
C ILE A 177 8.56 -12.58 11.68
N CYS A 178 7.23 -12.71 11.83
CA CYS A 178 6.61 -13.86 12.49
C CYS A 178 6.97 -15.18 11.78
N SER A 179 7.02 -15.18 10.45
CA SER A 179 7.38 -16.37 9.65
C SER A 179 8.84 -16.79 9.83
N LEU A 180 9.76 -15.85 10.05
CA LEU A 180 11.16 -16.16 10.36
C LEU A 180 11.31 -16.85 11.72
N MET A 181 10.46 -16.53 12.67
CA MET A 181 10.43 -17.12 14.00
C MET A 181 9.69 -18.46 14.03
N TYR A 182 8.61 -18.57 13.27
CA TYR A 182 7.71 -19.73 13.22
C TYR A 182 7.49 -20.17 11.76
N PRO A 183 8.48 -20.81 11.11
CA PRO A 183 8.39 -21.16 9.68
C PRO A 183 7.20 -22.06 9.34
N ASP A 184 6.80 -22.95 10.24
CA ASP A 184 5.66 -23.84 10.06
C ASP A 184 4.30 -23.10 10.02
N LEU A 185 4.26 -21.85 10.50
CA LEU A 185 3.07 -20.99 10.49
C LEU A 185 3.11 -19.93 9.37
N GLN A 186 4.15 -19.93 8.52
CA GLN A 186 4.35 -18.93 7.48
C GLN A 186 3.11 -18.71 6.59
N GLU A 187 2.49 -19.79 6.14
CA GLU A 187 1.32 -19.70 5.26
C GLU A 187 0.17 -18.95 5.94
N LYS A 188 -0.08 -19.22 7.21
CA LYS A 188 -1.13 -18.56 8.00
C LYS A 188 -0.87 -17.06 8.15
N PHE A 189 0.38 -16.65 8.47
CA PHE A 189 0.74 -15.26 8.59
C PHE A 189 0.63 -14.52 7.24
N MET A 190 1.07 -15.15 6.14
CA MET A 190 0.96 -14.55 4.81
C MET A 190 -0.49 -14.41 4.34
N GLN A 191 -1.37 -15.38 4.65
CA GLN A 191 -2.80 -15.27 4.38
C GLN A 191 -3.42 -14.12 5.17
N ARG A 192 -3.05 -13.95 6.44
CA ARG A 192 -3.52 -12.85 7.28
C ARG A 192 -3.08 -11.48 6.71
N ALA A 193 -1.82 -11.35 6.28
CA ALA A 193 -1.32 -10.14 5.63
C ALA A 193 -2.02 -9.85 4.29
N LYS A 194 -2.36 -10.91 3.54
CA LYS A 194 -3.14 -10.76 2.31
C LYS A 194 -4.53 -10.19 2.58
N MET A 195 -5.19 -10.53 3.69
CA MET A 195 -6.48 -9.92 4.06
C MET A 195 -6.36 -8.40 4.19
N VAL A 196 -5.27 -7.90 4.79
CA VAL A 196 -5.00 -6.45 4.88
C VAL A 196 -4.83 -5.85 3.48
N ALA A 197 -4.07 -6.47 2.58
CA ALA A 197 -3.90 -5.98 1.22
C ALA A 197 -5.23 -5.97 0.44
N ASP A 198 -6.03 -7.02 0.57
CA ASP A 198 -7.34 -7.14 -0.08
C ASP A 198 -8.34 -6.11 0.46
N SER A 199 -8.29 -5.79 1.76
CA SER A 199 -9.14 -4.75 2.35
C SER A 199 -8.93 -3.38 1.69
N ARG A 200 -7.68 -3.06 1.30
CA ARG A 200 -7.37 -1.78 0.63
C ARG A 200 -7.95 -1.68 -0.78
N ILE A 201 -8.08 -2.82 -1.47
CA ILE A 201 -8.76 -2.93 -2.77
C ILE A 201 -10.28 -2.85 -2.57
N TYR A 202 -10.79 -3.61 -1.59
CA TYR A 202 -12.21 -3.61 -1.22
C TYR A 202 -12.73 -2.21 -0.90
N GLU A 203 -11.95 -1.41 -0.19
CA GLU A 203 -12.28 -0.05 0.21
C GLU A 203 -12.01 1.00 -0.88
N GLY A 204 -11.48 0.60 -2.04
CA GLY A 204 -11.26 1.49 -3.18
C GLY A 204 -10.14 2.52 -2.99
N VAL A 205 -9.22 2.30 -2.05
CA VAL A 205 -8.18 3.28 -1.66
C VAL A 205 -6.79 2.97 -2.21
N HIS A 206 -6.55 1.76 -2.72
CA HIS A 206 -5.31 1.36 -3.35
C HIS A 206 -5.52 0.56 -4.63
N PHE A 207 -4.54 0.67 -5.54
CA PHE A 207 -4.44 -0.17 -6.72
C PHE A 207 -3.73 -1.50 -6.40
N PRO A 208 -3.98 -2.59 -7.16
CA PRO A 208 -3.20 -3.81 -7.05
C PRO A 208 -1.69 -3.60 -7.17
N SER A 209 -1.22 -2.73 -8.06
CA SER A 209 0.20 -2.39 -8.21
C SER A 209 0.79 -1.72 -6.99
N ASP A 210 0.02 -0.92 -6.22
CA ASP A 210 0.48 -0.32 -4.96
C ASP A 210 0.82 -1.42 -3.94
N ASN A 211 -0.06 -2.43 -3.82
CA ASN A 211 0.14 -3.57 -2.94
C ASN A 211 1.31 -4.45 -3.40
N ASN A 212 1.40 -4.73 -4.70
CA ASN A 212 2.47 -5.56 -5.27
C ASN A 212 3.85 -4.94 -5.02
N PHE A 213 3.98 -3.62 -5.21
CA PHE A 213 5.23 -2.93 -4.94
C PHE A 213 5.56 -2.91 -3.44
N SER A 214 4.58 -2.78 -2.57
CA SER A 214 4.78 -2.91 -1.12
C SER A 214 5.33 -4.27 -0.72
N VAL A 215 4.76 -5.35 -1.28
CA VAL A 215 5.28 -6.72 -1.05
C VAL A 215 6.69 -6.88 -1.60
N PHE A 216 7.00 -6.29 -2.76
CA PHE A 216 8.36 -6.27 -3.31
C PHE A 216 9.34 -5.57 -2.36
N ILE A 217 9.01 -4.37 -1.86
CA ILE A 217 9.83 -3.62 -0.88
C ILE A 217 10.08 -4.47 0.36
N VAL A 218 9.05 -5.09 0.92
CA VAL A 218 9.17 -5.96 2.09
C VAL A 218 10.18 -7.09 1.83
N ARG A 219 10.02 -7.80 0.72
CA ARG A 219 10.84 -8.98 0.40
C ARG A 219 12.28 -8.64 0.03
N GLN A 220 12.50 -7.54 -0.70
CA GLN A 220 13.82 -7.23 -1.24
C GLN A 220 14.64 -6.28 -0.36
N VAL A 221 13.98 -5.51 0.52
CA VAL A 221 14.63 -4.47 1.32
C VAL A 221 14.44 -4.70 2.81
N LEU A 222 13.19 -4.71 3.31
CA LEU A 222 12.92 -4.70 4.75
C LEU A 222 13.30 -6.01 5.44
N VAL A 223 12.89 -7.15 4.89
CA VAL A 223 13.19 -8.47 5.48
C VAL A 223 14.70 -8.76 5.46
N PRO A 224 15.44 -8.54 4.35
CA PRO A 224 16.89 -8.68 4.35
C PRO A 224 17.60 -7.75 5.35
N ALA A 225 17.18 -6.48 5.48
CA ALA A 225 17.75 -5.54 6.45
C ALA A 225 17.52 -6.00 7.89
N PHE A 226 16.30 -6.45 8.21
CA PHE A 226 15.96 -7.03 9.51
C PHE A 226 16.79 -8.28 9.82
N ALA A 227 16.81 -9.25 8.91
CA ALA A 227 17.54 -10.50 9.11
C ALA A 227 19.05 -10.28 9.30
N LYS A 228 19.64 -9.38 8.51
CA LYS A 228 21.06 -9.01 8.62
C LYS A 228 21.40 -8.45 9.98
N LYS A 229 20.51 -7.67 10.60
CA LYS A 229 20.79 -6.95 11.85
C LYS A 229 20.41 -7.75 13.10
N TYR A 230 19.33 -8.52 13.06
CA TYR A 230 18.72 -9.13 14.24
C TYR A 230 18.69 -10.67 14.27
N LEU A 231 18.99 -11.35 13.16
CA LEU A 231 18.97 -12.82 13.09
C LEU A 231 20.37 -13.43 12.87
N ARG A 232 21.44 -12.76 13.34
CA ARG A 232 22.81 -13.25 13.28
C ARG A 232 23.13 -14.17 14.46
#